data_0518a11921d3fd0c639a5a82d96831ca
#
_entry.id   0518a11921d3fd0c639a5a82d96831ca
#
_cell.length_a   1.000
_cell.length_b   1.000
_cell.length_c   1.000
_cell.angle_alpha   90.00
_cell.angle_beta   90.00
_cell.angle_gamma   90.00
#
_symmetry.space_group_name_H-M   'P 1'
#
loop_
_entity.id
_entity.type
_entity.pdbx_description
1 polymer ?
#
loop_
_entity_poly.entity_id
_entity_poly.type
_entity_poly.pdbx_seq_one_letter_code
_entity_poly.pdbx_strand_id
1 'polypeptide(L)'
;MASTYTPLGVELMATGENAGTWGTKTNANLNLVSQLTGGFAQVSIAGGAGTTALDIDDGALTGTAQQRMIEFTGSITGNRIVTIPNDVETFYILRNSTSGAYTVQFKYATGSGSTFTFSATDKGDKILFASASPDATNPNILTLAIGTGISDVVDDTSPQLGGNLDTNSFNIAFDDAHGITDENGNEQIIFQTTGSAVNQLDITNAATGSGPEISSTGGDTNIDLKLTPKGSGKVVLDGNVSIDTGVIDLKNGG
;
A
#
# COMPACT_ATOMS: atom_id res chain seq x y z
N MET A 1 -20.17 -47.81 -9.78
CA MET A 1 -19.06 -47.13 -9.07
C MET A 1 -19.69 -45.94 -8.34
N ALA A 2 -19.26 -45.67 -7.11
CA ALA A 2 -19.75 -44.51 -6.39
C ALA A 2 -19.12 -43.22 -6.97
N SER A 3 -19.88 -42.11 -6.97
CA SER A 3 -19.37 -40.80 -7.29
C SER A 3 -18.17 -40.45 -6.42
N THR A 4 -17.26 -39.64 -6.95
CA THR A 4 -16.11 -39.04 -6.23
C THR A 4 -16.25 -37.55 -6.25
N TYR A 5 -15.38 -36.86 -5.52
CA TYR A 5 -15.41 -35.38 -5.44
C TYR A 5 -14.06 -34.81 -5.80
N THR A 6 -14.09 -33.60 -6.35
CA THR A 6 -12.88 -32.79 -6.49
C THR A 6 -12.43 -32.25 -5.13
N PRO A 7 -11.19 -31.80 -4.97
CA PRO A 7 -10.73 -31.15 -3.73
C PRO A 7 -11.55 -29.92 -3.29
N LEU A 8 -12.38 -29.38 -4.17
CA LEU A 8 -13.30 -28.27 -3.91
C LEU A 8 -14.75 -28.72 -3.76
N GLY A 9 -14.99 -30.03 -3.59
CA GLY A 9 -16.30 -30.61 -3.29
C GLY A 9 -17.25 -30.76 -4.48
N VAL A 10 -16.80 -30.55 -5.72
CA VAL A 10 -17.65 -30.77 -6.92
C VAL A 10 -17.77 -32.26 -7.18
N GLU A 11 -18.99 -32.75 -7.29
CA GLU A 11 -19.25 -34.18 -7.52
C GLU A 11 -18.89 -34.61 -8.95
N LEU A 12 -18.05 -35.63 -9.04
CA LEU A 12 -17.73 -36.33 -10.29
C LEU A 12 -18.64 -37.54 -10.39
N MET A 13 -19.77 -37.39 -11.08
CA MET A 13 -20.80 -38.42 -11.20
C MET A 13 -20.29 -39.66 -11.96
N ALA A 14 -20.42 -40.85 -11.39
CA ALA A 14 -20.07 -42.09 -12.08
C ALA A 14 -21.13 -42.45 -13.10
N THR A 15 -20.72 -43.12 -14.19
CA THR A 15 -21.63 -43.60 -15.25
C THR A 15 -22.66 -44.55 -14.67
N GLY A 16 -23.93 -44.28 -14.92
CA GLY A 16 -25.07 -45.11 -14.45
C GLY A 16 -25.51 -44.82 -13.02
N GLU A 17 -24.86 -43.90 -12.32
CA GLU A 17 -25.27 -43.42 -11.00
C GLU A 17 -26.25 -42.22 -11.13
N ASN A 18 -26.92 -41.89 -10.04
CA ASN A 18 -27.83 -40.73 -9.97
C ASN A 18 -29.08 -40.82 -10.89
N ALA A 19 -29.52 -42.04 -11.25
CA ALA A 19 -30.77 -42.23 -12.01
C ALA A 19 -31.94 -41.58 -11.23
N GLY A 20 -32.66 -40.64 -11.88
CA GLY A 20 -33.74 -39.86 -11.26
C GLY A 20 -33.31 -38.66 -10.41
N THR A 21 -32.04 -38.55 -10.07
CA THR A 21 -31.51 -37.40 -9.28
C THR A 21 -30.47 -36.58 -10.05
N TRP A 22 -30.14 -36.97 -11.27
CA TRP A 22 -29.11 -36.34 -12.10
C TRP A 22 -29.26 -34.83 -12.19
N GLY A 23 -30.48 -34.31 -12.44
CA GLY A 23 -30.72 -32.86 -12.53
C GLY A 23 -30.44 -32.12 -11.23
N THR A 24 -30.79 -32.74 -10.09
CA THR A 24 -30.51 -32.13 -8.78
C THR A 24 -29.00 -32.07 -8.50
N LYS A 25 -28.26 -33.13 -8.82
CA LYS A 25 -26.80 -33.17 -8.66
C LYS A 25 -26.08 -32.19 -9.57
N THR A 26 -26.51 -32.10 -10.84
CA THR A 26 -25.97 -31.11 -11.78
C THR A 26 -26.20 -29.68 -11.29
N ASN A 27 -27.41 -29.38 -10.80
CA ASN A 27 -27.72 -28.07 -10.28
C ASN A 27 -26.90 -27.74 -9.00
N ALA A 28 -26.67 -28.72 -8.11
CA ALA A 28 -25.81 -28.55 -6.96
C ALA A 28 -24.37 -28.21 -7.38
N ASN A 29 -23.82 -28.94 -8.35
CA ASN A 29 -22.49 -28.69 -8.91
C ASN A 29 -22.39 -27.30 -9.55
N LEU A 30 -23.39 -26.87 -10.33
CA LEU A 30 -23.40 -25.55 -10.94
C LEU A 30 -23.44 -24.43 -9.89
N ASN A 31 -24.25 -24.61 -8.85
CA ASN A 31 -24.30 -23.67 -7.72
C ASN A 31 -22.96 -23.64 -6.97
N LEU A 32 -22.31 -24.77 -6.79
CA LEU A 32 -20.99 -24.86 -6.16
C LEU A 32 -19.92 -24.13 -6.99
N VAL A 33 -19.92 -24.32 -8.33
CA VAL A 33 -19.04 -23.57 -9.24
C VAL A 33 -19.31 -22.06 -9.14
N SER A 34 -20.57 -21.63 -9.06
CA SER A 34 -20.92 -20.23 -8.85
C SER A 34 -20.36 -19.69 -7.52
N GLN A 35 -20.46 -20.47 -6.45
CA GLN A 35 -19.92 -20.14 -5.13
C GLN A 35 -18.40 -20.06 -5.14
N LEU A 36 -17.71 -21.01 -5.78
CA LEU A 36 -16.25 -21.01 -5.94
C LEU A 36 -15.73 -19.81 -6.76
N THR A 37 -16.55 -19.24 -7.64
CA THR A 37 -16.16 -18.10 -8.49
C THR A 37 -16.49 -16.75 -7.89
N GLY A 38 -17.59 -16.62 -7.12
CA GLY A 38 -18.08 -15.33 -6.62
C GLY A 38 -18.69 -15.37 -5.23
N GLY A 39 -18.58 -16.49 -4.51
CA GLY A 39 -19.18 -16.65 -3.19
C GLY A 39 -18.48 -15.84 -2.10
N PHE A 40 -19.25 -15.47 -1.07
CA PHE A 40 -18.81 -14.74 0.11
C PHE A 40 -19.33 -15.43 1.37
N ALA A 41 -18.43 -15.59 2.36
CA ALA A 41 -18.80 -16.03 3.70
C ALA A 41 -18.15 -15.16 4.78
N GLN A 42 -18.89 -14.99 5.87
CA GLN A 42 -18.35 -14.46 7.12
C GLN A 42 -18.09 -15.61 8.10
N VAL A 43 -16.87 -15.69 8.61
CA VAL A 43 -16.46 -16.72 9.56
C VAL A 43 -16.02 -16.03 10.86
N SER A 44 -16.73 -16.30 11.94
CA SER A 44 -16.32 -15.81 13.26
C SER A 44 -15.14 -16.63 13.78
N ILE A 45 -14.04 -15.93 14.08
CA ILE A 45 -12.86 -16.49 14.73
C ILE A 45 -12.63 -15.89 16.12
N ALA A 46 -13.70 -15.42 16.77
CA ALA A 46 -13.65 -14.81 18.08
C ALA A 46 -13.01 -15.68 19.15
N GLY A 47 -12.42 -15.05 20.18
CA GLY A 47 -11.87 -15.74 21.34
C GLY A 47 -10.37 -15.64 21.50
N GLY A 48 -9.79 -16.42 22.40
CA GLY A 48 -8.37 -16.49 22.69
C GLY A 48 -7.54 -17.16 21.61
N ALA A 49 -6.25 -17.40 21.88
CA ALA A 49 -5.38 -18.13 20.98
C ALA A 49 -5.98 -19.51 20.63
N GLY A 50 -5.97 -19.87 19.36
CA GLY A 50 -6.55 -21.13 18.90
C GLY A 50 -6.67 -21.22 17.38
N THR A 51 -7.17 -22.38 16.91
CA THR A 51 -7.32 -22.67 15.50
C THR A 51 -8.79 -22.79 15.12
N THR A 52 -9.16 -22.23 13.96
CA THR A 52 -10.44 -22.41 13.27
C THR A 52 -10.15 -23.12 11.96
N ALA A 53 -10.68 -24.31 11.78
CA ALA A 53 -10.60 -25.05 10.52
C ALA A 53 -11.75 -24.62 9.62
N LEU A 54 -11.43 -24.25 8.39
CA LEU A 54 -12.39 -24.13 7.30
C LEU A 54 -12.50 -25.47 6.60
N ASP A 55 -13.67 -25.79 6.11
CA ASP A 55 -14.01 -27.09 5.56
C ASP A 55 -14.48 -27.02 4.10
N ILE A 56 -14.38 -28.16 3.45
CA ILE A 56 -14.99 -28.45 2.15
C ILE A 56 -16.08 -29.46 2.39
N ASP A 57 -17.31 -29.16 1.99
CA ASP A 57 -18.46 -30.07 2.06
C ASP A 57 -18.74 -30.67 0.68
N ASP A 58 -18.48 -31.95 0.55
CA ASP A 58 -18.63 -32.68 -0.70
C ASP A 58 -20.08 -32.67 -1.22
N GLY A 59 -20.27 -32.07 -2.40
CA GLY A 59 -21.59 -31.97 -3.04
C GLY A 59 -22.58 -31.02 -2.35
N ALA A 60 -22.13 -30.22 -1.39
CA ALA A 60 -22.93 -29.25 -0.65
C ALA A 60 -22.36 -27.85 -0.74
N LEU A 61 -23.17 -26.83 -0.40
CA LEU A 61 -22.81 -25.41 -0.46
C LEU A 61 -22.42 -24.85 0.92
N THR A 62 -22.29 -25.69 1.92
CA THR A 62 -22.11 -25.31 3.31
C THR A 62 -20.65 -25.17 3.71
N GLY A 63 -19.72 -25.69 2.92
CA GLY A 63 -18.29 -25.62 3.19
C GLY A 63 -17.76 -24.17 3.26
N THR A 64 -17.10 -23.85 4.34
CA THR A 64 -16.60 -22.49 4.60
C THR A 64 -15.36 -22.15 3.76
N ALA A 65 -14.57 -23.15 3.32
CA ALA A 65 -13.45 -22.98 2.41
C ALA A 65 -13.86 -22.95 0.91
N GLN A 66 -15.14 -23.14 0.59
CA GLN A 66 -15.68 -23.15 -0.77
C GLN A 66 -16.10 -21.76 -1.28
N GLN A 67 -15.78 -20.71 -0.55
CA GLN A 67 -16.12 -19.34 -0.93
C GLN A 67 -14.91 -18.64 -1.55
N ARG A 68 -15.15 -17.80 -2.55
CA ARG A 68 -14.08 -17.00 -3.16
C ARG A 68 -13.57 -15.92 -2.20
N MET A 69 -14.50 -15.27 -1.49
CA MET A 69 -14.18 -14.27 -0.49
C MET A 69 -14.60 -14.74 0.89
N ILE A 70 -13.68 -14.70 1.85
CA ILE A 70 -13.92 -15.08 3.23
C ILE A 70 -13.54 -13.90 4.14
N GLU A 71 -14.50 -13.45 4.95
CA GLU A 71 -14.28 -12.41 5.95
C GLU A 71 -14.17 -13.02 7.34
N PHE A 72 -13.03 -12.83 7.99
CA PHE A 72 -12.82 -13.21 9.38
C PHE A 72 -13.36 -12.11 10.30
N THR A 73 -14.27 -12.47 11.20
CA THR A 73 -14.96 -11.55 12.08
C THR A 73 -14.80 -11.93 13.55
N GLY A 74 -15.23 -11.05 14.43
CA GLY A 74 -15.29 -11.27 15.87
C GLY A 74 -14.17 -10.61 16.67
N SER A 75 -14.35 -10.57 18.00
CA SER A 75 -13.36 -10.04 18.93
C SER A 75 -12.35 -11.12 19.29
N ILE A 76 -11.08 -10.92 18.96
CA ILE A 76 -10.00 -11.85 19.29
C ILE A 76 -9.18 -11.30 20.47
N THR A 77 -8.85 -12.19 21.40
CA THR A 77 -8.07 -11.89 22.62
C THR A 77 -6.76 -12.69 22.67
N GLY A 78 -6.38 -13.30 21.52
CA GLY A 78 -5.13 -14.02 21.31
C GLY A 78 -4.91 -14.27 19.82
N ASN A 79 -3.70 -14.69 19.45
CA ASN A 79 -3.35 -15.00 18.07
C ASN A 79 -4.21 -16.16 17.55
N ARG A 80 -4.77 -15.99 16.35
CA ARG A 80 -5.64 -16.99 15.72
C ARG A 80 -4.93 -17.66 14.55
N ILE A 81 -5.26 -18.93 14.34
CA ILE A 81 -4.86 -19.70 13.16
C ILE A 81 -6.14 -20.10 12.43
N VAL A 82 -6.17 -19.89 11.12
CA VAL A 82 -7.24 -20.38 10.24
C VAL A 82 -6.62 -21.37 9.26
N THR A 83 -7.21 -22.54 9.14
CA THR A 83 -6.67 -23.61 8.29
C THR A 83 -7.66 -24.03 7.21
N ILE A 84 -7.12 -24.49 6.07
CA ILE A 84 -7.86 -25.15 4.98
C ILE A 84 -7.34 -26.57 4.78
N PRO A 85 -8.12 -27.49 4.16
CA PRO A 85 -7.65 -28.82 3.79
C PRO A 85 -6.44 -28.77 2.85
N ASN A 86 -5.57 -29.80 2.93
CA ASN A 86 -4.27 -29.81 2.25
C ASN A 86 -4.34 -29.94 0.72
N ASP A 87 -5.42 -30.43 0.19
CA ASP A 87 -5.66 -30.65 -1.24
C ASP A 87 -6.39 -29.51 -1.94
N VAL A 88 -6.75 -28.44 -1.21
CA VAL A 88 -7.43 -27.28 -1.76
C VAL A 88 -6.47 -26.43 -2.59
N GLU A 89 -6.76 -26.27 -3.88
CA GLU A 89 -6.05 -25.37 -4.79
C GLU A 89 -7.01 -24.31 -5.34
N THR A 90 -6.83 -23.07 -4.92
CA THR A 90 -7.69 -21.96 -5.36
C THR A 90 -7.13 -20.59 -4.98
N PHE A 91 -7.69 -19.53 -5.55
CA PHE A 91 -7.49 -18.16 -5.07
C PHE A 91 -8.49 -17.84 -3.96
N TYR A 92 -8.03 -17.15 -2.95
CA TYR A 92 -8.87 -16.55 -1.91
C TYR A 92 -8.70 -15.03 -1.87
N ILE A 93 -9.81 -14.33 -1.66
CA ILE A 93 -9.82 -12.96 -1.18
C ILE A 93 -10.16 -13.02 0.29
N LEU A 94 -9.19 -12.78 1.16
CA LEU A 94 -9.40 -12.81 2.61
C LEU A 94 -9.50 -11.40 3.15
N ARG A 95 -10.55 -11.14 3.93
CA ARG A 95 -10.74 -9.91 4.70
C ARG A 95 -10.57 -10.20 6.18
N ASN A 96 -9.73 -9.42 6.86
CA ASN A 96 -9.63 -9.49 8.30
C ASN A 96 -10.35 -8.29 8.95
N SER A 97 -11.58 -8.52 9.40
CA SER A 97 -12.41 -7.55 10.13
C SER A 97 -12.47 -7.85 11.64
N THR A 98 -11.54 -8.64 12.17
CA THR A 98 -11.51 -8.93 13.61
C THR A 98 -11.14 -7.69 14.42
N SER A 99 -11.71 -7.55 15.62
CA SER A 99 -11.24 -6.59 16.62
C SER A 99 -10.18 -7.22 17.53
N GLY A 100 -9.32 -6.37 18.15
CA GLY A 100 -8.21 -6.81 18.99
C GLY A 100 -6.86 -6.74 18.26
N ALA A 101 -5.78 -6.53 19.03
CA ALA A 101 -4.41 -6.33 18.52
C ALA A 101 -3.65 -7.66 18.50
N TYR A 102 -4.14 -8.64 17.74
CA TYR A 102 -3.56 -9.97 17.60
C TYR A 102 -3.44 -10.36 16.14
N THR A 103 -2.57 -11.33 15.86
CA THR A 103 -2.34 -11.83 14.49
C THR A 103 -3.38 -12.89 14.10
N VAL A 104 -3.63 -12.99 12.78
CA VAL A 104 -4.43 -14.06 12.18
C VAL A 104 -3.58 -14.74 11.11
N GLN A 105 -3.15 -15.97 11.37
CA GLN A 105 -2.39 -16.78 10.41
C GLN A 105 -3.34 -17.63 9.57
N PHE A 106 -3.17 -17.58 8.25
CA PHE A 106 -3.86 -18.46 7.30
C PHE A 106 -2.87 -19.48 6.73
N LYS A 107 -3.20 -20.75 6.80
CA LYS A 107 -2.32 -21.86 6.42
C LYS A 107 -3.10 -23.12 6.05
N TYR A 108 -2.41 -24.09 5.49
CA TYR A 108 -2.95 -25.45 5.39
C TYR A 108 -2.98 -26.15 6.75
N ALA A 109 -3.86 -27.14 6.88
CA ALA A 109 -4.06 -27.88 8.13
C ALA A 109 -2.79 -28.58 8.59
N THR A 110 -2.02 -29.14 7.66
CA THR A 110 -0.76 -29.84 7.91
C THR A 110 0.32 -29.40 6.92
N GLY A 111 1.54 -29.92 7.08
CA GLY A 111 2.68 -29.59 6.22
C GLY A 111 3.50 -28.40 6.72
N SER A 112 4.66 -28.19 6.07
CA SER A 112 5.64 -27.14 6.40
C SER A 112 5.75 -26.07 5.31
N GLY A 113 4.79 -25.99 4.38
CA GLY A 113 4.75 -24.96 3.34
C GLY A 113 4.58 -23.56 3.89
N SER A 114 4.72 -22.56 3.03
CA SER A 114 4.57 -21.17 3.40
C SER A 114 3.16 -20.84 3.89
N THR A 115 3.07 -19.86 4.77
CA THR A 115 1.81 -19.39 5.38
C THR A 115 1.69 -17.90 5.21
N PHE A 116 0.47 -17.38 5.30
CA PHE A 116 0.24 -15.93 5.35
C PHE A 116 -0.22 -15.53 6.75
N THR A 117 0.22 -14.35 7.23
CA THR A 117 -0.19 -13.84 8.53
C THR A 117 -0.58 -12.37 8.44
N PHE A 118 -1.84 -12.07 8.75
CA PHE A 118 -2.24 -10.70 9.04
C PHE A 118 -1.56 -10.25 10.32
N SER A 119 -0.87 -9.11 10.31
CA SER A 119 -0.31 -8.52 11.52
C SER A 119 -1.43 -7.98 12.43
N ALA A 120 -1.07 -7.59 13.64
CA ALA A 120 -2.03 -7.00 14.59
C ALA A 120 -2.60 -5.65 14.10
N THR A 121 -1.84 -4.94 13.25
CA THR A 121 -2.15 -3.59 12.77
C THR A 121 -2.48 -3.53 11.28
N ASP A 122 -1.88 -4.38 10.44
CA ASP A 122 -2.18 -4.47 9.00
C ASP A 122 -3.26 -5.52 8.78
N LYS A 123 -4.50 -5.08 8.83
CA LYS A 123 -5.72 -5.85 8.55
C LYS A 123 -6.29 -5.45 7.20
N GLY A 124 -7.46 -5.96 6.85
CA GLY A 124 -8.15 -5.63 5.59
C GLY A 124 -8.03 -6.75 4.57
N ASP A 125 -7.99 -6.40 3.29
CA ASP A 125 -8.12 -7.35 2.18
C ASP A 125 -6.76 -7.85 1.69
N LYS A 126 -6.64 -9.17 1.49
CA LYS A 126 -5.46 -9.81 0.88
C LYS A 126 -5.92 -10.84 -0.15
N ILE A 127 -5.22 -10.89 -1.28
CA ILE A 127 -5.45 -11.91 -2.30
C ILE A 127 -4.33 -12.94 -2.17
N LEU A 128 -4.73 -14.18 -1.95
CA LEU A 128 -3.83 -15.29 -1.71
C LEU A 128 -4.10 -16.41 -2.70
N PHE A 129 -3.07 -17.17 -3.05
CA PHE A 129 -3.17 -18.40 -3.80
C PHE A 129 -2.79 -19.57 -2.91
N ALA A 130 -3.69 -20.52 -2.77
CA ALA A 130 -3.50 -21.79 -2.09
C ALA A 130 -3.05 -22.82 -3.12
N SER A 131 -1.79 -23.26 -3.07
CA SER A 131 -1.14 -24.07 -4.11
C SER A 131 -0.97 -25.52 -3.68
N ALA A 132 -2.07 -26.27 -3.55
CA ALA A 132 -2.01 -27.68 -3.17
C ALA A 132 -1.27 -28.54 -4.19
N SER A 133 -1.45 -28.27 -5.48
CA SER A 133 -0.78 -28.98 -6.56
C SER A 133 0.55 -28.27 -6.93
N PRO A 134 1.67 -28.98 -7.18
CA PRO A 134 1.79 -30.44 -7.20
C PRO A 134 2.16 -31.07 -5.85
N ASP A 135 2.30 -30.32 -4.77
CA ASP A 135 2.76 -30.83 -3.46
C ASP A 135 1.70 -30.65 -2.37
N ALA A 136 0.77 -31.60 -2.27
CA ALA A 136 -0.21 -31.66 -1.17
C ALA A 136 0.41 -32.05 0.19
N THR A 137 1.69 -32.43 0.24
CA THR A 137 2.38 -32.75 1.50
C THR A 137 2.85 -31.49 2.21
N ASN A 138 3.38 -30.53 1.44
CA ASN A 138 3.83 -29.22 1.94
C ASN A 138 3.27 -28.08 1.06
N PRO A 139 1.94 -27.95 0.97
CA PRO A 139 1.34 -26.94 0.13
C PRO A 139 1.59 -25.52 0.67
N ASN A 140 1.64 -24.55 -0.23
CA ASN A 140 2.02 -23.18 0.10
C ASN A 140 0.83 -22.22 0.01
N ILE A 141 0.75 -21.28 0.92
CA ILE A 141 -0.07 -20.08 0.78
C ILE A 141 0.84 -18.97 0.23
N LEU A 142 0.54 -18.52 -0.97
CA LEU A 142 1.30 -17.52 -1.70
C LEU A 142 0.52 -16.20 -1.72
N THR A 143 1.20 -15.11 -1.42
CA THR A 143 0.61 -13.77 -1.55
C THR A 143 0.66 -13.36 -3.01
N LEU A 144 -0.46 -12.95 -3.58
CA LEU A 144 -0.51 -12.35 -4.89
C LEU A 144 -0.28 -10.84 -4.77
N ALA A 145 0.88 -10.40 -5.17
CA ALA A 145 1.14 -8.97 -5.32
C ALA A 145 0.40 -8.48 -6.59
N ILE A 146 -0.84 -8.07 -6.44
CA ILE A 146 -1.51 -7.25 -7.45
C ILE A 146 -0.91 -5.87 -7.25
N GLY A 147 -0.20 -5.36 -8.26
CA GLY A 147 0.52 -4.11 -8.19
C GLY A 147 -0.30 -3.05 -7.45
N THR A 148 -0.04 -2.91 -6.19
CA THR A 148 -0.46 -1.75 -5.43
C THR A 148 0.35 -0.62 -6.05
N GLY A 149 -0.31 0.30 -6.73
CA GLY A 149 0.31 1.58 -7.03
C GLY A 149 0.99 2.03 -5.73
N ILE A 150 2.18 2.62 -5.82
CA ILE A 150 2.97 3.06 -4.68
C ILE A 150 2.01 3.70 -3.67
N SER A 151 1.81 3.04 -2.53
CA SER A 151 0.90 3.55 -1.49
C SER A 151 1.54 4.73 -0.74
N ASP A 152 2.86 4.80 -0.81
CA ASP A 152 3.66 5.90 -0.27
C ASP A 152 4.94 6.04 -1.12
N VAL A 153 5.33 7.27 -1.44
CA VAL A 153 6.58 7.57 -2.16
C VAL A 153 7.81 7.11 -1.37
N VAL A 154 7.69 6.98 -0.06
CA VAL A 154 8.77 6.49 0.82
C VAL A 154 9.19 5.04 0.52
N ASP A 155 8.28 4.25 -0.06
CA ASP A 155 8.57 2.85 -0.43
C ASP A 155 9.38 2.74 -1.74
N ASP A 156 9.48 3.81 -2.51
CA ASP A 156 10.31 3.88 -3.71
C ASP A 156 11.64 4.57 -3.39
N THR A 157 12.71 3.83 -3.38
CA THR A 157 14.06 4.35 -3.12
C THR A 157 14.65 5.16 -4.29
N SER A 158 13.97 5.19 -5.43
CA SER A 158 14.38 5.91 -6.63
C SER A 158 13.18 6.46 -7.39
N PRO A 159 12.32 7.28 -6.76
CA PRO A 159 11.09 7.74 -7.38
C PRO A 159 11.38 8.57 -8.62
N GLN A 160 10.77 8.18 -9.76
CA GLN A 160 10.84 8.93 -11.02
C GLN A 160 9.47 9.47 -11.37
N LEU A 161 9.39 10.78 -11.59
CA LEU A 161 8.16 11.42 -12.03
C LEU A 161 8.10 11.38 -13.56
N GLY A 162 7.06 10.78 -14.12
CA GLY A 162 6.79 10.77 -15.56
C GLY A 162 6.32 12.10 -16.13
N GLY A 163 6.21 13.14 -15.28
CA GLY A 163 5.77 14.50 -15.62
C GLY A 163 6.11 15.47 -14.49
N ASN A 164 5.56 16.69 -14.56
CA ASN A 164 5.77 17.68 -13.52
C ASN A 164 5.14 17.24 -12.19
N LEU A 165 5.81 17.55 -11.07
CA LEU A 165 5.22 17.41 -9.75
C LEU A 165 4.18 18.53 -9.55
N ASP A 166 2.90 18.16 -9.50
CA ASP A 166 1.81 19.03 -9.04
C ASP A 166 1.59 18.78 -7.54
N THR A 167 1.87 19.78 -6.73
CA THR A 167 1.73 19.68 -5.28
C THR A 167 0.30 19.89 -4.79
N ASN A 168 -0.65 20.15 -5.70
CA ASN A 168 -2.08 20.36 -5.40
C ASN A 168 -2.32 21.33 -4.23
N SER A 169 -1.63 22.45 -4.23
CA SER A 169 -1.67 23.50 -3.20
C SER A 169 -1.03 23.13 -1.85
N PHE A 170 -0.28 22.03 -1.77
CA PHE A 170 0.52 21.69 -0.60
C PHE A 170 1.97 22.16 -0.76
N ASN A 171 2.65 22.37 0.35
CA ASN A 171 4.06 22.74 0.35
C ASN A 171 4.96 21.50 0.16
N ILE A 172 6.16 21.72 -0.39
CA ILE A 172 7.26 20.77 -0.30
C ILE A 172 8.08 21.17 0.93
N ALA A 173 8.20 20.27 1.92
CA ALA A 173 9.00 20.48 3.12
C ALA A 173 10.41 19.92 2.91
N PHE A 174 11.43 20.72 3.23
CA PHE A 174 12.83 20.28 3.28
C PHE A 174 13.31 20.32 4.72
N ASP A 175 14.05 19.30 5.12
CA ASP A 175 14.78 19.29 6.37
C ASP A 175 15.96 20.29 6.32
N ASP A 176 16.51 20.61 7.48
CA ASP A 176 17.70 21.48 7.57
C ASP A 176 18.87 20.95 6.75
N ALA A 177 19.53 21.83 6.02
CA ALA A 177 20.64 21.52 5.13
C ALA A 177 20.30 20.54 3.98
N HIS A 178 19.03 20.45 3.58
CA HIS A 178 18.59 19.70 2.40
C HIS A 178 18.02 20.64 1.33
N GLY A 179 17.92 20.16 0.09
CA GLY A 179 17.44 21.03 -1.00
C GLY A 179 17.35 20.35 -2.36
N ILE A 180 17.70 21.08 -3.38
CA ILE A 180 17.63 20.64 -4.79
C ILE A 180 19.05 20.34 -5.28
N THR A 181 19.24 19.17 -5.86
CA THR A 181 20.52 18.72 -6.44
C THR A 181 20.41 18.57 -7.96
N ASP A 182 21.56 18.49 -8.64
CA ASP A 182 21.64 18.13 -10.04
C ASP A 182 21.62 16.59 -10.24
N GLU A 183 21.69 16.13 -11.50
CA GLU A 183 21.70 14.71 -11.85
C GLU A 183 22.92 13.92 -11.32
N ASN A 184 23.97 14.61 -10.90
CA ASN A 184 25.19 14.01 -10.34
C ASN A 184 25.20 14.06 -8.80
N GLY A 185 24.13 14.59 -8.18
CA GLY A 185 24.00 14.72 -6.76
C GLY A 185 24.67 15.96 -6.15
N ASN A 186 25.11 16.92 -6.99
CA ASN A 186 25.66 18.18 -6.47
C ASN A 186 24.55 19.15 -6.08
N GLU A 187 24.72 19.83 -4.98
CA GLU A 187 23.75 20.79 -4.47
C GLU A 187 23.65 22.02 -5.36
N GLN A 188 22.43 22.38 -5.78
CA GLN A 188 22.12 23.61 -6.50
C GLN A 188 21.49 24.66 -5.57
N ILE A 189 20.58 24.25 -4.70
CA ILE A 189 19.93 25.09 -3.69
C ILE A 189 19.82 24.29 -2.39
N ILE A 190 20.38 24.82 -1.32
CA ILE A 190 20.27 24.26 0.02
C ILE A 190 19.40 25.17 0.88
N PHE A 191 18.39 24.61 1.53
CA PHE A 191 17.54 25.31 2.49
C PHE A 191 18.09 25.10 3.91
N GLN A 192 18.34 26.22 4.58
CA GLN A 192 18.77 26.23 5.98
C GLN A 192 17.59 26.65 6.85
N THR A 193 17.33 25.95 7.92
CA THR A 193 16.23 26.26 8.81
C THR A 193 16.68 27.10 10.00
N THR A 194 15.81 28.00 10.45
CA THR A 194 15.98 28.77 11.68
C THR A 194 14.78 28.53 12.57
N GLY A 195 15.02 28.13 13.82
CA GLY A 195 13.94 27.97 14.78
C GLY A 195 13.15 29.26 14.97
N SER A 196 11.82 29.17 14.90
CA SER A 196 10.89 30.30 15.02
C SER A 196 11.10 31.40 13.95
N ALA A 197 11.52 31.04 12.74
CA ALA A 197 11.63 31.96 11.62
C ALA A 197 10.27 32.61 11.30
N VAL A 198 10.28 33.91 11.05
CA VAL A 198 9.08 34.68 10.69
C VAL A 198 9.25 35.43 9.37
N ASN A 199 10.46 35.43 8.79
CA ASN A 199 10.81 36.10 7.55
C ASN A 199 11.30 35.09 6.51
N GLN A 200 10.97 35.32 5.26
CA GLN A 200 11.32 34.44 4.15
C GLN A 200 11.75 35.22 2.90
N LEU A 201 12.25 34.49 1.93
CA LEU A 201 12.51 34.94 0.57
C LEU A 201 11.34 34.55 -0.32
N ASP A 202 10.74 35.54 -1.00
CA ASP A 202 9.73 35.27 -2.03
C ASP A 202 10.32 35.42 -3.43
N ILE A 203 9.95 34.50 -4.32
CA ILE A 203 10.28 34.56 -5.74
C ILE A 203 8.97 34.60 -6.52
N THR A 204 8.73 35.74 -7.18
CA THR A 204 7.48 36.00 -7.89
C THR A 204 7.73 36.07 -9.40
N ASN A 205 6.96 35.34 -10.20
CA ASN A 205 6.95 35.53 -11.65
C ASN A 205 6.16 36.78 -12.04
N ALA A 206 6.22 37.18 -13.30
CA ALA A 206 5.53 38.36 -13.78
C ALA A 206 4.81 38.12 -15.11
N ALA A 207 3.76 38.92 -15.35
CA ALA A 207 3.10 39.00 -16.65
C ALA A 207 3.94 39.81 -17.68
N THR A 208 3.57 39.72 -18.94
CA THR A 208 4.21 40.48 -20.03
C THR A 208 4.25 41.98 -19.70
N GLY A 209 5.46 42.58 -19.78
CA GLY A 209 5.70 43.98 -19.49
C GLY A 209 6.13 44.29 -18.04
N SER A 210 6.16 43.33 -17.15
CA SER A 210 6.67 43.41 -15.79
C SER A 210 7.86 42.45 -15.58
N GLY A 211 8.75 42.73 -14.65
CA GLY A 211 9.87 41.84 -14.29
C GLY A 211 9.53 40.89 -13.15
N PRO A 212 10.10 39.66 -13.11
CA PRO A 212 10.03 38.84 -11.93
C PRO A 212 10.79 39.47 -10.76
N GLU A 213 10.41 39.12 -9.55
CA GLU A 213 10.94 39.73 -8.32
C GLU A 213 11.50 38.69 -7.36
N ILE A 214 12.57 39.05 -6.66
CA ILE A 214 13.10 38.38 -5.48
C ILE A 214 12.99 39.37 -4.32
N SER A 215 12.16 39.07 -3.32
CA SER A 215 11.90 39.96 -2.20
C SER A 215 12.04 39.28 -0.84
N SER A 216 12.36 40.07 0.18
CA SER A 216 12.30 39.68 1.58
C SER A 216 10.93 40.03 2.14
N THR A 217 10.22 39.06 2.69
CA THR A 217 8.88 39.22 3.28
C THR A 217 8.79 38.52 4.63
N GLY A 218 7.73 38.83 5.40
CA GLY A 218 7.53 38.13 6.67
C GLY A 218 6.85 38.94 7.74
N GLY A 219 7.08 38.58 9.00
CA GLY A 219 6.44 39.15 10.17
C GLY A 219 7.05 40.45 10.68
N ASP A 220 8.30 40.72 10.36
CA ASP A 220 9.00 41.95 10.82
C ASP A 220 8.67 43.16 9.94
N THR A 221 8.73 44.37 10.52
CA THR A 221 8.43 45.62 9.81
C THR A 221 9.50 45.97 8.78
N ASN A 222 10.77 45.67 9.06
CA ASN A 222 11.92 45.96 8.20
C ASN A 222 12.77 44.72 8.04
N ILE A 223 12.95 44.24 6.81
CA ILE A 223 13.66 43.03 6.49
C ILE A 223 14.67 43.30 5.37
N ASP A 224 15.94 43.06 5.64
CA ASP A 224 17.00 43.22 4.64
C ASP A 224 17.07 42.00 3.72
N LEU A 225 17.26 42.19 2.42
CA LEU A 225 17.72 41.17 1.50
C LEU A 225 19.26 41.15 1.49
N LYS A 226 19.86 40.05 1.99
CA LYS A 226 21.32 39.89 2.07
C LYS A 226 21.84 38.95 0.99
N LEU A 227 22.76 39.44 0.16
CA LEU A 227 23.50 38.60 -0.80
C LEU A 227 24.96 38.56 -0.35
N THR A 228 25.40 37.43 0.19
CA THR A 228 26.71 37.27 0.83
C THR A 228 27.58 36.29 0.07
N PRO A 229 28.57 36.73 -0.71
CA PRO A 229 29.50 35.82 -1.35
C PRO A 229 30.45 35.18 -0.33
N LYS A 230 30.96 33.99 -0.65
CA LYS A 230 31.92 33.25 0.20
C LYS A 230 33.35 33.76 -0.02
N GLY A 231 34.08 33.96 1.07
CA GLY A 231 35.49 34.37 1.05
C GLY A 231 35.74 35.70 0.34
N SER A 232 36.62 35.73 -0.65
CA SER A 232 36.94 36.92 -1.48
C SER A 232 36.03 37.06 -2.71
N GLY A 233 34.95 36.25 -2.81
CA GLY A 233 33.98 36.36 -3.90
C GLY A 233 33.28 37.71 -3.92
N LYS A 234 32.56 37.99 -5.00
CA LYS A 234 31.84 39.27 -5.21
C LYS A 234 30.40 38.97 -5.64
N VAL A 235 29.47 39.85 -5.28
CA VAL A 235 28.18 39.97 -5.96
C VAL A 235 28.43 40.68 -7.29
N VAL A 236 28.18 40.02 -8.40
CA VAL A 236 28.31 40.57 -9.74
C VAL A 236 26.93 40.83 -10.31
N LEU A 237 26.63 42.05 -10.66
CA LEU A 237 25.39 42.45 -11.36
C LEU A 237 25.78 42.76 -12.79
N ASP A 238 25.36 41.88 -13.73
CA ASP A 238 25.68 42.03 -15.15
C ASP A 238 24.52 42.80 -15.83
N GLY A 239 24.77 44.07 -16.12
CA GLY A 239 23.80 44.98 -16.69
C GLY A 239 23.69 46.30 -15.95
N ASN A 240 22.69 47.10 -16.30
CA ASN A 240 22.44 48.39 -15.63
C ASN A 240 21.83 48.16 -14.26
N VAL A 241 22.38 48.82 -13.24
CA VAL A 241 21.83 48.84 -11.88
C VAL A 241 21.07 50.16 -11.71
N SER A 242 19.78 50.08 -11.39
CA SER A 242 18.93 51.23 -11.02
C SER A 242 18.61 51.16 -9.55
N ILE A 243 18.69 52.28 -8.85
CA ILE A 243 18.25 52.45 -7.47
C ILE A 243 17.14 53.49 -7.49
N ASP A 244 15.90 53.02 -7.39
CA ASP A 244 14.70 53.87 -7.55
C ASP A 244 14.50 54.84 -6.40
N THR A 245 14.71 54.35 -5.17
CA THR A 245 14.60 55.21 -3.96
C THR A 245 15.62 54.71 -2.94
N GLY A 246 16.52 55.52 -2.52
CA GLY A 246 17.49 55.17 -1.50
C GLY A 246 18.91 55.66 -1.80
N VAL A 247 19.86 55.26 -0.98
CA VAL A 247 21.26 55.68 -1.05
C VAL A 247 22.14 54.44 -1.21
N ILE A 248 23.13 54.51 -2.10
CA ILE A 248 24.21 53.50 -2.11
C ILE A 248 25.18 53.88 -0.98
N ASP A 249 25.16 53.12 0.11
CA ASP A 249 26.12 53.24 1.20
C ASP A 249 27.30 52.27 0.97
N LEU A 250 28.38 52.76 0.40
CA LEU A 250 29.61 52.01 0.19
C LEU A 250 30.45 52.06 1.47
N LYS A 251 30.24 51.12 2.39
CA LYS A 251 31.11 50.96 3.56
C LYS A 251 32.37 50.21 3.14
N ASN A 252 33.52 50.93 3.11
CA ASN A 252 34.81 50.27 3.10
C ASN A 252 34.98 49.58 4.44
N GLY A 253 34.93 48.25 4.41
CA GLY A 253 35.39 47.47 5.54
C GLY A 253 36.90 47.74 5.73
N GLY A 254 37.25 48.32 6.85
CA GLY A 254 38.62 48.47 7.27
C GLY A 254 39.24 47.12 7.62
#